data_4407b4f398d7e0510bb59421b8de1a36
#
_entry.id   4407b4f398d7e0510bb59421b8de1a36
#
_cell.length_a   1.000
_cell.length_b   1.000
_cell.length_c   1.000
_cell.angle_alpha   90.00
_cell.angle_beta   90.00
_cell.angle_gamma   90.00
#
_symmetry.space_group_name_H-M   'P 1'
#
loop_
_entity.id
_entity.type
_entity.pdbx_description
1 polymer ?
#
loop_
_entity_poly.entity_id
_entity_poly.type
_entity_poly.pdbx_seq_one_letter_code
_entity_poly.pdbx_strand_id
1 'polypeptide(L)'
;AEEVNAEMGEAGDGGGQPAVQVLERQALDPDVDELRGASAVILGTTANFGYISGALKHYFDTVYVPVLEDMKNTPTSWWIRGGYDTTGAEKAMRTILTGLEWQTVAEPVEFTGDIEPHLAELEVMAQAVVGQAVASII
;
A
#
# COMPACT_ATOMS: atom_id res chain seq x y z
N ALA A 1 1.71 8.95 4.10
CA ALA A 1 0.72 7.86 4.07
C ALA A 1 -0.45 8.14 5.00
N GLU A 2 -0.18 8.59 6.20
CA GLU A 2 -1.24 8.87 7.19
C GLU A 2 -2.21 9.95 6.70
N GLU A 3 -1.70 11.05 6.20
CA GLU A 3 -2.54 12.12 5.67
C GLU A 3 -3.38 11.67 4.49
N VAL A 4 -2.79 10.90 3.59
CA VAL A 4 -3.49 10.37 2.43
C VAL A 4 -4.62 9.43 2.87
N ASN A 5 -4.35 8.57 3.83
CA ASN A 5 -5.34 7.63 4.35
C ASN A 5 -6.53 8.36 4.98
N ALA A 6 -6.25 9.38 5.80
CA ALA A 6 -7.31 10.16 6.45
C ALA A 6 -8.19 10.87 5.41
N GLU A 7 -7.58 11.45 4.40
CA GLU A 7 -8.31 12.15 3.33
C GLU A 7 -9.17 11.19 2.52
N MET A 8 -8.64 10.03 2.19
CA MET A 8 -9.42 9.02 1.45
C MET A 8 -10.58 8.49 2.28
N GLY A 9 -10.42 8.35 3.58
CA GLY A 9 -11.50 7.96 4.47
C GLY A 9 -12.64 8.95 4.44
N GLU A 10 -12.34 10.24 4.47
CA GLU A 10 -13.34 11.29 4.39
C GLU A 10 -14.03 11.31 3.03
N ALA A 11 -13.26 11.17 1.96
CA ALA A 11 -13.80 11.18 0.60
C ALA A 11 -14.78 10.03 0.37
N GLY A 12 -14.55 8.89 1.00
CA GLY A 12 -15.43 7.73 0.86
C GLY A 12 -16.77 7.87 1.55
N ASP A 13 -16.95 8.87 2.38
CA ASP A 13 -18.16 9.06 3.19
C ASP A 13 -19.21 9.95 2.50
N GLY A 14 -19.08 10.24 1.23
CA GLY A 14 -19.97 11.18 0.53
C GLY A 14 -20.90 10.52 -0.49
N GLY A 15 -22.14 10.96 -0.53
CA GLY A 15 -22.96 10.93 -1.71
C GLY A 15 -23.39 9.58 -2.31
N GLY A 16 -23.76 8.58 -1.53
CA GLY A 16 -24.34 7.36 -2.07
C GLY A 16 -23.35 6.33 -2.57
N GLN A 17 -22.07 6.55 -2.38
CA GLN A 17 -21.04 5.54 -2.64
C GLN A 17 -20.83 4.66 -1.41
N PRO A 18 -20.29 3.43 -1.57
CA PRO A 18 -19.93 2.63 -0.41
C PRO A 18 -19.00 3.40 0.51
N ALA A 19 -19.24 3.32 1.80
CA ALA A 19 -18.36 3.95 2.77
C ALA A 19 -17.00 3.26 2.71
N VAL A 20 -15.93 4.05 2.72
CA VAL A 20 -14.56 3.55 2.74
C VAL A 20 -14.00 3.69 4.15
N GLN A 21 -13.62 2.58 4.73
CA GLN A 21 -12.93 2.55 6.00
C GLN A 21 -11.44 2.37 5.75
N VAL A 22 -10.64 3.31 6.21
CA VAL A 22 -9.18 3.25 6.07
C VAL A 22 -8.58 2.83 7.41
N LEU A 23 -7.86 1.71 7.40
CA LEU A 23 -7.15 1.20 8.57
C LEU A 23 -5.66 1.39 8.35
N GLU A 24 -4.98 1.93 9.36
CA GLU A 24 -3.52 2.05 9.35
C GLU A 24 -2.92 1.00 10.25
N ARG A 25 -1.85 0.39 9.77
CA ARG A 25 -1.14 -0.65 10.51
C ARG A 25 0.36 -0.42 10.41
N GLN A 26 1.04 -0.44 11.54
CA GLN A 26 2.49 -0.43 11.57
C GLN A 26 3.01 -1.78 11.08
N ALA A 27 4.03 -1.76 10.24
CA ALA A 27 4.55 -2.99 9.64
C ALA A 27 5.12 -3.97 10.68
N LEU A 28 5.60 -3.47 11.82
CA LEU A 28 6.11 -4.32 12.88
C LEU A 28 5.00 -4.96 13.74
N ASP A 29 3.76 -4.62 13.49
CA ASP A 29 2.62 -5.13 14.23
C ASP A 29 1.57 -5.71 13.26
N PRO A 30 1.89 -6.81 12.55
CA PRO A 30 0.98 -7.38 11.57
C PRO A 30 -0.29 -7.94 12.20
N ASP A 31 -1.41 -7.76 11.52
CA ASP A 31 -2.69 -8.37 11.90
C ASP A 31 -3.24 -9.07 10.67
N VAL A 32 -3.12 -10.38 10.64
CA VAL A 32 -3.51 -11.20 9.50
C VAL A 32 -5.01 -11.09 9.21
N ASP A 33 -5.84 -11.09 10.25
CA ASP A 33 -7.29 -11.02 10.07
C ASP A 33 -7.72 -9.67 9.51
N GLU A 34 -7.11 -8.58 9.97
CA GLU A 34 -7.35 -7.25 9.43
C GLU A 34 -6.95 -7.19 7.95
N LEU A 35 -5.77 -7.69 7.62
CA LEU A 35 -5.31 -7.72 6.24
C LEU A 35 -6.24 -8.55 5.36
N ARG A 36 -6.65 -9.72 5.84
CA ARG A 36 -7.52 -10.62 5.08
C ARG A 36 -8.87 -9.97 4.75
N GLY A 37 -9.33 -9.05 5.59
CA GLY A 37 -10.56 -8.30 5.36
C GLY A 37 -10.41 -7.09 4.47
N ALA A 38 -9.19 -6.73 4.03
CA ALA A 38 -8.97 -5.55 3.22
C ALA A 38 -9.36 -5.78 1.75
N SER A 39 -10.02 -4.79 1.16
CA SER A 39 -10.36 -4.81 -0.27
C SER A 39 -9.25 -4.27 -1.15
N ALA A 40 -8.31 -3.56 -0.57
CA ALA A 40 -7.11 -3.04 -1.25
C ALA A 40 -6.07 -2.70 -0.20
N VAL A 41 -4.81 -2.65 -0.60
CA VAL A 41 -3.70 -2.39 0.32
C VAL A 41 -2.77 -1.34 -0.28
N ILE A 42 -2.40 -0.35 0.53
CA ILE A 42 -1.36 0.61 0.18
C ILE A 42 -0.19 0.36 1.13
N LEU A 43 0.98 0.13 0.55
CA LEU A 43 2.19 -0.18 1.29
C LEU A 43 3.12 1.02 1.32
N GLY A 44 3.79 1.22 2.44
CA GLY A 44 4.75 2.30 2.56
C GLY A 44 6.04 1.82 3.19
N THR A 45 7.18 2.27 2.67
CA THR A 45 8.49 1.90 3.21
C THR A 45 9.53 2.96 2.91
N THR A 46 10.58 2.96 3.71
CA THR A 46 11.82 3.62 3.34
C THR A 46 12.70 2.64 2.57
N ALA A 47 13.62 3.18 1.76
CA ALA A 47 14.65 2.38 1.10
C ALA A 47 15.87 2.33 2.02
N ASN A 48 16.22 1.14 2.49
CA ASN A 48 17.31 0.94 3.42
C ASN A 48 18.31 -0.05 2.82
N PHE A 49 19.56 0.40 2.64
CA PHE A 49 20.62 -0.46 2.10
C PHE A 49 20.21 -1.15 0.78
N GLY A 50 19.54 -0.42 -0.10
CA GLY A 50 19.13 -0.97 -1.39
C GLY A 50 17.98 -1.97 -1.32
N TYR A 51 17.16 -1.91 -0.27
CA TYR A 51 16.08 -2.86 -0.04
C TYR A 51 14.91 -2.14 0.66
N ILE A 52 13.78 -2.82 0.82
CA ILE A 52 12.68 -2.31 1.66
C ILE A 52 13.11 -2.33 3.13
N SER A 53 12.35 -1.65 4.00
CA SER A 53 12.66 -1.65 5.42
C SER A 53 12.55 -3.05 6.01
N GLY A 54 13.35 -3.32 7.05
CA GLY A 54 13.22 -4.56 7.81
C GLY A 54 11.83 -4.75 8.39
N ALA A 55 11.19 -3.65 8.79
CA ALA A 55 9.83 -3.68 9.31
C ALA A 55 8.84 -4.20 8.25
N LEU A 56 8.92 -3.71 7.02
CA LEU A 56 8.02 -4.18 5.97
C LEU A 56 8.34 -5.62 5.57
N LYS A 57 9.62 -6.00 5.53
CA LYS A 57 9.98 -7.39 5.26
C LYS A 57 9.42 -8.33 6.33
N HIS A 58 9.50 -7.92 7.60
CA HIS A 58 8.89 -8.67 8.70
C HIS A 58 7.39 -8.84 8.49
N TYR A 59 6.69 -7.78 8.07
CA TYR A 59 5.27 -7.83 7.78
C TYR A 59 4.97 -8.88 6.70
N PHE A 60 5.69 -8.82 5.60
CA PHE A 60 5.50 -9.77 4.51
C PHE A 60 5.81 -11.21 4.94
N ASP A 61 6.88 -11.42 5.68
CA ASP A 61 7.24 -12.77 6.17
C ASP A 61 6.14 -13.33 7.08
N THR A 62 5.48 -12.46 7.84
CA THR A 62 4.42 -12.87 8.76
C THR A 62 3.12 -13.21 8.04
N VAL A 63 2.72 -12.39 7.07
CA VAL A 63 1.40 -12.53 6.45
C VAL A 63 1.36 -13.40 5.21
N TYR A 64 2.52 -13.68 4.58
CA TYR A 64 2.60 -14.31 3.26
C TYR A 64 1.81 -15.61 3.21
N VAL A 65 2.15 -16.58 4.04
CA VAL A 65 1.51 -17.90 4.00
C VAL A 65 0.02 -17.80 4.38
N PRO A 66 -0.35 -17.10 5.47
CA PRO A 66 -1.76 -17.00 5.84
C PRO A 66 -2.69 -16.40 4.80
N VAL A 67 -2.21 -15.44 3.98
CA VAL A 67 -3.11 -14.73 3.05
C VAL A 67 -2.92 -15.14 1.59
N LEU A 68 -1.94 -15.99 1.29
CA LEU A 68 -1.57 -16.28 -0.09
C LEU A 68 -2.74 -16.74 -0.97
N GLU A 69 -3.55 -17.65 -0.48
CA GLU A 69 -4.67 -18.18 -1.24
C GLU A 69 -5.88 -17.23 -1.26
N ASP A 70 -6.09 -16.50 -0.19
CA ASP A 70 -7.32 -15.70 -0.01
C ASP A 70 -7.24 -14.32 -0.66
N MET A 71 -6.04 -13.81 -0.93
CA MET A 71 -5.88 -12.43 -1.37
C MET A 71 -5.28 -12.27 -2.76
N LYS A 72 -5.38 -13.29 -3.60
CA LYS A 72 -4.92 -13.18 -4.99
C LYS A 72 -5.65 -12.04 -5.69
N ASN A 73 -4.93 -11.30 -6.51
CA ASN A 73 -5.44 -10.17 -7.28
C ASN A 73 -5.89 -8.97 -6.42
N THR A 74 -5.44 -8.89 -5.16
CA THR A 74 -5.74 -7.73 -4.31
C THR A 74 -5.15 -6.47 -4.92
N PRO A 75 -5.96 -5.43 -5.14
CA PRO A 75 -5.45 -4.15 -5.65
C PRO A 75 -4.47 -3.53 -4.66
N THR A 76 -3.34 -3.06 -5.18
CA THR A 76 -2.31 -2.45 -4.34
C THR A 76 -1.53 -1.39 -5.09
N SER A 77 -0.87 -0.54 -4.38
CA SER A 77 0.26 0.25 -4.81
C SER A 77 1.09 0.61 -3.60
N TRP A 78 2.12 1.42 -3.79
CA TRP A 78 3.03 1.73 -2.69
C TRP A 78 3.71 3.07 -2.87
N TRP A 79 4.32 3.52 -1.77
CA TRP A 79 5.28 4.61 -1.84
C TRP A 79 6.60 4.13 -1.22
N ILE A 80 7.69 4.67 -1.73
CA ILE A 80 9.03 4.41 -1.23
C ILE A 80 9.75 5.76 -1.10
N ARG A 81 10.30 6.01 0.08
CA ARG A 81 11.14 7.19 0.31
C ARG A 81 12.57 6.75 0.57
N GLY A 82 13.50 7.17 -0.28
CA GLY A 82 14.92 6.89 -0.11
C GLY A 82 15.67 8.13 0.31
N GLY A 83 16.81 7.94 0.98
CA GLY A 83 17.72 9.04 1.22
C GLY A 83 18.59 9.33 0.01
N TYR A 84 18.75 8.35 -0.87
CA TYR A 84 19.66 8.42 -1.99
C TYR A 84 19.09 7.76 -3.25
N ASP A 85 18.67 6.50 -3.18
CA ASP A 85 18.21 5.73 -4.33
C ASP A 85 17.11 4.76 -3.89
N THR A 86 16.09 4.59 -4.72
CA THR A 86 14.95 3.71 -4.44
C THR A 86 14.91 2.45 -5.30
N THR A 87 15.84 2.27 -6.22
CA THR A 87 15.82 1.19 -7.22
C THR A 87 15.75 -0.21 -6.61
N GLY A 88 16.60 -0.48 -5.63
CA GLY A 88 16.62 -1.80 -4.99
C GLY A 88 15.36 -2.08 -4.18
N ALA A 89 14.82 -1.07 -3.52
CA ALA A 89 13.58 -1.21 -2.76
C ALA A 89 12.39 -1.45 -3.71
N GLU A 90 12.34 -0.78 -4.85
CA GLU A 90 11.32 -1.01 -5.86
C GLU A 90 11.37 -2.44 -6.37
N LYS A 91 12.55 -2.91 -6.71
CA LYS A 91 12.72 -4.29 -7.20
C LYS A 91 12.24 -5.30 -6.16
N ALA A 92 12.60 -5.11 -4.90
CA ALA A 92 12.17 -5.98 -3.81
C ALA A 92 10.65 -5.97 -3.67
N MET A 93 10.04 -4.79 -3.69
CA MET A 93 8.59 -4.64 -3.59
C MET A 93 7.89 -5.40 -4.70
N ARG A 94 8.31 -5.21 -5.95
CA ARG A 94 7.70 -5.89 -7.09
C ARG A 94 7.85 -7.40 -7.02
N THR A 95 8.99 -7.88 -6.60
CA THR A 95 9.24 -9.31 -6.44
C THR A 95 8.29 -9.93 -5.40
N ILE A 96 8.14 -9.26 -4.26
CA ILE A 96 7.28 -9.76 -3.18
C ILE A 96 5.81 -9.74 -3.60
N LEU A 97 5.37 -8.66 -4.21
CA LEU A 97 3.97 -8.53 -4.65
C LEU A 97 3.64 -9.52 -5.76
N THR A 98 4.58 -9.82 -6.63
CA THR A 98 4.42 -10.88 -7.63
C THR A 98 4.22 -12.23 -6.94
N GLY A 99 5.01 -12.50 -5.90
CA GLY A 99 4.87 -13.73 -5.13
C GLY A 99 3.53 -13.84 -4.40
N LEU A 100 2.99 -12.71 -3.92
CA LEU A 100 1.67 -12.65 -3.30
C LEU A 100 0.52 -12.68 -4.32
N GLU A 101 0.82 -12.46 -5.60
CA GLU A 101 -0.17 -12.34 -6.67
C GLU A 101 -1.12 -11.16 -6.44
N TRP A 102 -0.64 -10.10 -5.80
CA TRP A 102 -1.37 -8.85 -5.68
C TRP A 102 -1.20 -8.05 -6.96
N GLN A 103 -2.19 -7.27 -7.31
CA GLN A 103 -2.21 -6.52 -8.56
C GLN A 103 -1.91 -5.04 -8.32
N THR A 104 -0.84 -4.54 -8.92
CA THR A 104 -0.50 -3.11 -8.86
C THR A 104 -1.46 -2.36 -9.79
N VAL A 105 -2.30 -1.52 -9.23
CA VAL A 105 -3.38 -0.84 -9.97
C VAL A 105 -3.16 0.67 -10.10
N ALA A 106 -2.09 1.19 -9.54
CA ALA A 106 -1.76 2.61 -9.62
C ALA A 106 -0.26 2.78 -9.72
N GLU A 107 0.18 3.85 -10.37
CA GLU A 107 1.60 4.18 -10.44
C GLU A 107 2.13 4.42 -9.03
N PRO A 108 3.14 3.67 -8.58
CA PRO A 108 3.71 3.90 -7.25
C PRO A 108 4.45 5.24 -7.18
N VAL A 109 4.59 5.76 -5.97
CA VAL A 109 5.27 7.02 -5.73
C VAL A 109 6.62 6.74 -5.06
N GLU A 110 7.70 7.02 -5.76
CA GLU A 110 9.05 6.76 -5.28
C GLU A 110 9.85 8.06 -5.35
N PHE A 111 10.44 8.44 -4.23
CA PHE A 111 11.10 9.75 -4.15
C PHE A 111 12.22 9.76 -3.12
N THR A 112 13.05 10.80 -3.21
CA THR A 112 14.06 11.11 -2.20
C THR A 112 13.77 12.54 -1.70
N GLY A 113 14.24 12.85 -0.50
CA GLY A 113 14.05 14.17 0.08
C GLY A 113 12.71 14.33 0.79
N ASP A 114 12.17 15.54 0.74
CA ASP A 114 10.96 15.89 1.48
C ASP A 114 9.71 15.28 0.86
N ILE A 115 8.72 15.03 1.70
CA ILE A 115 7.45 14.45 1.27
C ILE A 115 6.53 15.49 0.62
N GLU A 116 6.58 16.74 1.07
CA GLU A 116 5.64 17.78 0.66
C GLU A 116 5.49 17.94 -0.87
N PRO A 117 6.56 17.94 -1.67
CA PRO A 117 6.41 18.04 -3.11
C PRO A 117 5.68 16.88 -3.76
N HIS A 118 5.51 15.76 -3.02
CA HIS A 118 4.93 14.52 -3.55
C HIS A 118 3.53 14.23 -3.02
N LEU A 119 2.95 15.13 -2.20
CA LEU A 119 1.62 14.89 -1.62
C LEU A 119 0.54 14.71 -2.69
N ALA A 120 0.58 15.48 -3.75
CA ALA A 120 -0.40 15.36 -4.82
C ALA A 120 -0.30 13.99 -5.53
N GLU A 121 0.92 13.51 -5.77
CA GLU A 121 1.13 12.20 -6.38
C GLU A 121 0.62 11.08 -5.45
N LEU A 122 0.86 11.22 -4.14
CA LEU A 122 0.40 10.25 -3.15
C LEU A 122 -1.13 10.19 -3.12
N GLU A 123 -1.80 11.33 -3.20
CA GLU A 123 -3.26 11.38 -3.26
C GLU A 123 -3.79 10.69 -4.52
N VAL A 124 -3.20 10.97 -5.67
CA VAL A 124 -3.61 10.34 -6.93
C VAL A 124 -3.45 8.82 -6.84
N MET A 125 -2.33 8.36 -6.33
CA MET A 125 -2.10 6.92 -6.16
C MET A 125 -3.14 6.30 -5.22
N ALA A 126 -3.38 6.92 -4.07
CA ALA A 126 -4.35 6.41 -3.10
C ALA A 126 -5.77 6.39 -3.66
N GLN A 127 -6.17 7.44 -4.38
CA GLN A 127 -7.47 7.50 -5.02
C GLN A 127 -7.66 6.39 -6.05
N ALA A 128 -6.63 6.09 -6.81
CA ALA A 128 -6.69 5.02 -7.81
C ALA A 128 -6.84 3.65 -7.16
N VAL A 129 -6.14 3.40 -6.06
CA VAL A 129 -6.24 2.14 -5.33
C VAL A 129 -7.64 1.99 -4.70
N VAL A 130 -8.11 3.03 -4.04
CA VAL A 130 -9.45 3.03 -3.42
C VAL A 130 -10.53 2.89 -4.48
N GLY A 131 -10.39 3.59 -5.61
CA GLY A 131 -11.34 3.50 -6.71
C GLY A 131 -11.45 2.08 -7.25
N GLN A 132 -10.33 1.38 -7.36
CA GLN A 132 -10.32 -0.01 -7.81
C GLN A 132 -10.99 -0.93 -6.78
N ALA A 133 -10.75 -0.70 -5.49
CA ALA A 133 -11.39 -1.48 -4.43
C ALA A 133 -12.91 -1.31 -4.46
N VAL A 134 -13.39 -0.07 -4.61
CA VAL A 134 -14.83 0.23 -4.69
C VAL A 134 -15.45 -0.41 -5.94
N ALA A 135 -14.78 -0.34 -7.08
CA ALA A 135 -15.26 -0.95 -8.32
C ALA A 135 -15.41 -2.47 -8.20
N SER A 136 -14.57 -3.12 -7.39
CA SER A 136 -14.64 -4.56 -7.17
C SER A 136 -15.84 -4.99 -6.32
N ILE A 137 -16.39 -4.08 -5.52
CA ILE A 137 -17.50 -4.37 -4.61
C ILE A 137 -18.84 -4.24 -5.32
N ILE A 138 -18.92 -3.31 -6.24
CA ILE A 138 -20.15 -3.02 -7.00
C ILE A 138 -20.09 -3.61 -8.39
#